data_b097e4fae0b3b99050bcf11a8f923e8b
#
_entry.id   b097e4fae0b3b99050bcf11a8f923e8b
#
_cell.length_a   1.000
_cell.length_b   1.000
_cell.length_c   1.000
_cell.angle_alpha   90.00
_cell.angle_beta   90.00
_cell.angle_gamma   90.00
#
_symmetry.space_group_name_H-M   'P 1'
#
loop_
_entity.id
_entity.type
_entity.pdbx_description
1 polymer ?
#
loop_
_entity_poly.entity_id
_entity_poly.type
_entity_poly.pdbx_seq_one_letter_code
_entity_poly.pdbx_strand_id
1 'polypeptide(L)'
;MKILITGGAGFIGSAVVRHIIKNTQDTVVNIDKLTYAGNLESLSDISESNRYNFEHADICDSAEITRIFEQYQPDAVMHLAAESHVDRSITGPAAFIETNIVGTYVLLEVARKYWSALGEDKKNNFRFHHISTDEVYGDLPHPDEVENSIMLPLFTETTAYAPSSPYSASKASSDHLVRAWRRTYGLPTIVTNCSNNYGPYHFPEKLIPLVILNALEGKXFANLWQRGSDSRLAICRRSCSRASYGSD
;
A
#
# COMPACT_ATOMS: atom_id res chain seq x y z
N MET A 1 -10.98 -11.53 -13.26
CA MET A 1 -9.83 -10.71 -13.66
C MET A 1 -8.54 -11.36 -13.13
N LYS A 2 -7.39 -11.00 -13.70
CA LYS A 2 -6.08 -11.36 -13.17
C LYS A 2 -5.44 -10.09 -12.59
N ILE A 3 -5.24 -10.07 -11.28
CA ILE A 3 -4.79 -8.89 -10.56
C ILE A 3 -3.34 -9.12 -10.08
N LEU A 4 -2.44 -8.24 -10.50
CA LEU A 4 -1.07 -8.25 -10.03
C LEU A 4 -1.01 -7.38 -8.78
N ILE A 5 -0.55 -7.97 -7.65
CA ILE A 5 -0.48 -7.29 -6.36
C ILE A 5 0.98 -7.24 -5.93
N THR A 6 1.52 -6.05 -5.68
CA THR A 6 2.86 -5.92 -5.11
C THR A 6 2.75 -5.72 -3.60
N GLY A 7 3.67 -6.30 -2.84
CA GLY A 7 3.66 -6.21 -1.38
C GLY A 7 2.59 -7.11 -0.74
N GLY A 8 2.21 -8.20 -1.45
CA GLY A 8 1.12 -9.05 -0.99
C GLY A 8 1.48 -10.01 0.15
N ALA A 9 2.77 -10.10 0.53
CA ALA A 9 3.17 -10.84 1.74
C ALA A 9 3.22 -9.94 2.98
N GLY A 10 3.00 -8.63 2.82
CA GLY A 10 2.91 -7.66 3.92
C GLY A 10 1.53 -7.70 4.60
N PHE A 11 1.38 -6.92 5.66
CA PHE A 11 0.17 -6.88 6.49
C PHE A 11 -1.11 -6.57 5.66
N ILE A 12 -1.16 -5.41 5.01
CA ILE A 12 -2.36 -5.00 4.24
C ILE A 12 -2.47 -5.85 2.97
N GLY A 13 -1.35 -6.08 2.28
CA GLY A 13 -1.32 -6.87 1.04
C GLY A 13 -1.86 -8.27 1.23
N SER A 14 -1.46 -8.96 2.30
CA SER A 14 -1.93 -10.34 2.56
C SER A 14 -3.44 -10.37 2.84
N ALA A 15 -3.98 -9.33 3.51
CA ALA A 15 -5.42 -9.22 3.73
C ALA A 15 -6.17 -9.04 2.41
N VAL A 16 -5.63 -8.22 1.49
CA VAL A 16 -6.19 -8.01 0.14
C VAL A 16 -6.16 -9.32 -0.65
N VAL A 17 -5.02 -10.00 -0.66
CA VAL A 17 -4.85 -11.28 -1.40
C VAL A 17 -5.85 -12.31 -0.88
N ARG A 18 -5.93 -12.51 0.45
CA ARG A 18 -6.88 -13.46 1.06
C ARG A 18 -8.32 -13.09 0.71
N HIS A 19 -8.66 -11.78 0.76
CA HIS A 19 -10.01 -11.30 0.46
C HIS A 19 -10.39 -11.65 -0.99
N ILE A 20 -9.51 -11.37 -1.95
CA ILE A 20 -9.77 -11.63 -3.38
C ILE A 20 -9.95 -13.14 -3.61
N ILE A 21 -9.03 -13.96 -3.12
CA ILE A 21 -9.08 -15.42 -3.35
C ILE A 21 -10.32 -16.05 -2.69
N LYS A 22 -10.72 -15.57 -1.49
CA LYS A 22 -11.85 -16.17 -0.75
C LYS A 22 -13.22 -15.66 -1.22
N ASN A 23 -13.28 -14.41 -1.71
CA ASN A 23 -14.59 -13.77 -1.91
C ASN A 23 -14.91 -13.41 -3.35
N THR A 24 -13.98 -13.65 -4.30
CA THR A 24 -14.20 -13.40 -5.74
C THR A 24 -13.75 -14.61 -6.55
N GLN A 25 -13.92 -14.55 -7.87
CA GLN A 25 -13.40 -15.55 -8.82
C GLN A 25 -12.10 -15.08 -9.49
N ASP A 26 -11.52 -13.99 -9.02
CA ASP A 26 -10.33 -13.39 -9.61
C ASP A 26 -9.06 -14.20 -9.28
N THR A 27 -8.05 -14.07 -10.12
CA THR A 27 -6.72 -14.66 -9.96
C THR A 27 -5.76 -13.59 -9.45
N VAL A 28 -4.88 -13.95 -8.53
CA VAL A 28 -3.86 -13.05 -7.97
C VAL A 28 -2.47 -13.51 -8.37
N VAL A 29 -1.65 -12.57 -8.86
CA VAL A 29 -0.19 -12.71 -8.98
C VAL A 29 0.42 -11.79 -7.93
N ASN A 30 0.97 -12.38 -6.88
CA ASN A 30 1.55 -11.65 -5.75
C ASN A 30 3.05 -11.49 -5.93
N ILE A 31 3.53 -10.26 -6.05
CA ILE A 31 4.96 -9.93 -6.10
C ILE A 31 5.39 -9.39 -4.74
N ASP A 32 6.40 -10.03 -4.15
CA ASP A 32 6.97 -9.55 -2.89
C ASP A 32 8.45 -9.94 -2.82
N LYS A 33 9.30 -9.04 -2.33
CA LYS A 33 10.73 -9.36 -2.18
C LYS A 33 11.07 -9.93 -0.79
N LEU A 34 10.04 -10.12 0.05
CA LEU A 34 10.14 -10.75 1.37
C LEU A 34 11.20 -10.06 2.26
N THR A 35 11.02 -8.76 2.46
CA THR A 35 11.79 -8.02 3.44
C THR A 35 11.32 -8.38 4.86
N TYR A 36 11.84 -7.71 5.87
CA TYR A 36 11.55 -8.00 7.27
C TYR A 36 10.05 -8.08 7.62
N ALA A 37 9.21 -7.37 6.88
CA ALA A 37 7.75 -7.32 7.12
C ALA A 37 6.94 -8.27 6.22
N GLY A 38 7.59 -8.91 5.26
CA GLY A 38 6.94 -9.88 4.37
C GLY A 38 6.92 -11.27 4.98
N ASN A 39 5.74 -11.88 5.09
CA ASN A 39 5.59 -13.20 5.69
C ASN A 39 4.53 -14.04 4.95
N LEU A 40 4.98 -15.08 4.27
CA LEU A 40 4.09 -15.98 3.51
C LEU A 40 3.16 -16.81 4.40
N GLU A 41 3.48 -16.95 5.69
CA GLU A 41 2.57 -17.64 6.65
C GLU A 41 1.20 -16.94 6.71
N SER A 42 1.16 -15.63 6.49
CA SER A 42 -0.10 -14.86 6.45
C SER A 42 -1.00 -15.27 5.27
N LEU A 43 -0.47 -16.04 4.31
CA LEU A 43 -1.17 -16.49 3.11
C LEU A 43 -1.35 -18.03 3.07
N SER A 44 -0.98 -18.73 4.15
CA SER A 44 -1.00 -20.20 4.20
C SER A 44 -2.36 -20.80 3.86
N ASP A 45 -3.44 -20.11 4.25
CA ASP A 45 -4.82 -20.58 4.04
C ASP A 45 -5.29 -20.46 2.58
N ILE A 46 -4.50 -19.81 1.71
CA ILE A 46 -4.84 -19.67 0.28
C ILE A 46 -3.68 -20.09 -0.65
N SER A 47 -2.57 -20.51 -0.09
CA SER A 47 -1.35 -20.81 -0.85
C SER A 47 -1.55 -21.93 -1.88
N GLU A 48 -2.45 -22.89 -1.60
CA GLU A 48 -2.74 -24.02 -2.49
C GLU A 48 -3.80 -23.72 -3.56
N SER A 49 -4.34 -22.50 -3.59
CA SER A 49 -5.34 -22.12 -4.57
C SER A 49 -4.73 -22.03 -5.97
N ASN A 50 -5.37 -22.65 -6.95
CA ASN A 50 -4.93 -22.54 -8.37
C ASN A 50 -5.13 -21.13 -8.95
N ARG A 51 -5.75 -20.22 -8.18
CA ARG A 51 -5.93 -18.82 -8.55
C ARG A 51 -4.92 -17.88 -7.85
N TYR A 52 -3.95 -18.46 -7.11
CA TYR A 52 -2.89 -17.70 -6.42
C TYR A 52 -1.53 -18.08 -7.00
N ASN A 53 -0.74 -17.10 -7.38
CA ASN A 53 0.65 -17.25 -7.84
C ASN A 53 1.54 -16.31 -7.05
N PHE A 54 2.72 -16.79 -6.66
CA PHE A 54 3.70 -15.99 -5.94
C PHE A 54 4.96 -15.81 -6.80
N GLU A 55 5.43 -14.59 -6.91
CA GLU A 55 6.68 -14.21 -7.58
C GLU A 55 7.58 -13.50 -6.55
N HIS A 56 8.74 -14.09 -6.27
CA HIS A 56 9.74 -13.51 -5.38
C HIS A 56 10.58 -12.52 -6.19
N ALA A 57 10.21 -11.24 -6.17
CA ALA A 57 10.89 -10.22 -6.99
C ALA A 57 10.84 -8.85 -6.33
N ASP A 58 11.84 -8.03 -6.65
CA ASP A 58 11.92 -6.63 -6.23
C ASP A 58 11.25 -5.76 -7.29
N ILE A 59 10.38 -4.84 -6.86
CA ILE A 59 9.73 -3.89 -7.79
C ILE A 59 10.74 -2.93 -8.45
N CYS A 60 11.96 -2.83 -7.92
CA CYS A 60 13.03 -2.03 -8.51
C CYS A 60 13.71 -2.77 -9.69
N ASP A 61 13.47 -4.08 -9.84
CA ASP A 61 14.06 -4.87 -10.93
C ASP A 61 13.18 -4.82 -12.19
N SER A 62 13.49 -3.90 -13.09
CA SER A 62 12.72 -3.68 -14.33
C SER A 62 12.64 -4.94 -15.21
N ALA A 63 13.70 -5.76 -15.24
CA ALA A 63 13.70 -6.97 -16.07
C ALA A 63 12.73 -8.02 -15.52
N GLU A 64 12.78 -8.25 -14.20
CA GLU A 64 11.87 -9.19 -13.55
C GLU A 64 10.41 -8.73 -13.63
N ILE A 65 10.15 -7.44 -13.39
CA ILE A 65 8.77 -6.90 -13.49
C ILE A 65 8.25 -7.04 -14.93
N THR A 66 9.10 -6.77 -15.93
CA THR A 66 8.72 -6.96 -17.35
C THR A 66 8.36 -8.43 -17.62
N ARG A 67 9.23 -9.37 -17.20
CA ARG A 67 8.98 -10.81 -17.35
C ARG A 67 7.62 -11.22 -16.76
N ILE A 68 7.34 -10.73 -15.54
CA ILE A 68 6.08 -11.04 -14.82
C ILE A 68 4.87 -10.50 -15.60
N PHE A 69 4.93 -9.26 -16.10
CA PHE A 69 3.84 -8.69 -16.91
C PHE A 69 3.62 -9.50 -18.19
N GLU A 70 4.70 -9.91 -18.86
CA GLU A 70 4.63 -10.72 -20.09
C GLU A 70 4.05 -12.11 -19.83
N GLN A 71 4.49 -12.75 -18.74
CA GLN A 71 4.05 -14.11 -18.38
C GLN A 71 2.58 -14.13 -17.95
N TYR A 72 2.18 -13.19 -17.11
CA TYR A 72 0.86 -13.26 -16.47
C TYR A 72 -0.21 -12.43 -17.17
N GLN A 73 0.14 -11.42 -17.95
CA GLN A 73 -0.80 -10.57 -18.70
C GLN A 73 -1.91 -10.02 -17.78
N PRO A 74 -1.57 -9.23 -16.75
CA PRO A 74 -2.57 -8.79 -15.75
C PRO A 74 -3.62 -7.83 -16.33
N ASP A 75 -4.84 -7.93 -15.82
CA ASP A 75 -5.95 -7.02 -16.14
C ASP A 75 -5.89 -5.76 -15.27
N ALA A 76 -5.25 -5.85 -14.10
CA ALA A 76 -5.11 -4.72 -13.17
C ALA A 76 -3.87 -4.90 -12.30
N VAL A 77 -3.37 -3.78 -11.77
CA VAL A 77 -2.27 -3.74 -10.79
C VAL A 77 -2.80 -3.10 -9.51
N MET A 78 -2.50 -3.71 -8.35
CA MET A 78 -2.67 -3.09 -7.03
C MET A 78 -1.28 -2.96 -6.40
N HIS A 79 -0.79 -1.74 -6.29
CA HIS A 79 0.57 -1.47 -5.82
C HIS A 79 0.55 -1.12 -4.33
N LEU A 80 0.89 -2.13 -3.49
CA LEU A 80 0.98 -1.98 -2.03
C LEU A 80 2.43 -2.10 -1.51
N ALA A 81 3.37 -2.56 -2.34
CA ALA A 81 4.77 -2.68 -1.92
C ALA A 81 5.33 -1.31 -1.53
N ALA A 82 5.85 -1.20 -0.32
CA ALA A 82 6.45 0.03 0.19
C ALA A 82 7.28 -0.25 1.44
N GLU A 83 8.35 0.48 1.64
CA GLU A 83 8.93 0.65 2.97
C GLU A 83 8.00 1.59 3.74
N SER A 84 7.58 1.21 4.98
CA SER A 84 6.45 1.87 5.63
C SER A 84 6.66 2.22 7.11
N HIS A 85 7.84 2.00 7.68
CA HIS A 85 8.08 2.27 9.10
C HIS A 85 8.73 3.64 9.28
N VAL A 86 7.98 4.61 9.83
CA VAL A 86 8.43 6.01 9.96
C VAL A 86 9.79 6.11 10.66
N ASP A 87 9.96 5.46 11.84
CA ASP A 87 11.22 5.56 12.60
C ASP A 87 12.41 5.02 11.78
N ARG A 88 12.21 3.94 11.02
CA ARG A 88 13.25 3.40 10.12
C ARG A 88 13.57 4.40 9.00
N SER A 89 12.60 5.18 8.55
CA SER A 89 12.84 6.19 7.51
C SER A 89 13.75 7.31 8.00
N ILE A 90 13.72 7.60 9.31
CA ILE A 90 14.58 8.64 9.91
C ILE A 90 16.04 8.16 9.95
N THR A 91 16.26 6.88 10.31
CA THR A 91 17.61 6.34 10.45
C THR A 91 18.21 5.85 9.13
N GLY A 92 17.37 5.46 8.16
CA GLY A 92 17.83 4.90 6.88
C GLY A 92 16.92 5.30 5.72
N PRO A 93 16.87 6.58 5.33
CA PRO A 93 15.92 7.05 4.30
C PRO A 93 16.16 6.49 2.90
N ALA A 94 17.38 6.04 2.60
CA ALA A 94 17.73 5.56 1.26
C ALA A 94 16.82 4.40 0.79
N ALA A 95 16.51 3.46 1.67
CA ALA A 95 15.63 2.33 1.33
C ALA A 95 14.21 2.81 0.93
N PHE A 96 13.75 3.90 1.57
CA PHE A 96 12.43 4.49 1.27
C PHE A 96 12.44 5.19 -0.10
N ILE A 97 13.51 5.89 -0.43
CA ILE A 97 13.68 6.50 -1.75
C ILE A 97 13.70 5.39 -2.82
N GLU A 98 14.53 4.38 -2.62
CA GLU A 98 14.69 3.29 -3.58
C GLU A 98 13.36 2.55 -3.78
N THR A 99 12.77 2.02 -2.71
CA THR A 99 11.55 1.21 -2.84
C THR A 99 10.34 2.07 -3.25
N ASN A 100 10.08 3.17 -2.53
CA ASN A 100 8.80 3.89 -2.71
C ASN A 100 8.83 4.78 -3.95
N ILE A 101 9.96 5.36 -4.31
CA ILE A 101 10.05 6.25 -5.48
C ILE A 101 10.54 5.50 -6.71
N VAL A 102 11.76 4.90 -6.64
CA VAL A 102 12.35 4.23 -7.81
C VAL A 102 11.52 2.98 -8.17
N GLY A 103 11.13 2.16 -7.18
CA GLY A 103 10.28 0.98 -7.42
C GLY A 103 8.94 1.35 -8.05
N THR A 104 8.30 2.42 -7.56
CA THR A 104 7.03 2.92 -8.16
C THR A 104 7.27 3.37 -9.60
N TYR A 105 8.36 4.11 -9.86
CA TYR A 105 8.72 4.54 -11.22
C TYR A 105 8.90 3.34 -12.15
N VAL A 106 9.66 2.33 -11.73
CA VAL A 106 9.89 1.12 -12.54
C VAL A 106 8.56 0.44 -12.87
N LEU A 107 7.72 0.24 -11.85
CA LEU A 107 6.43 -0.42 -12.01
C LEU A 107 5.50 0.37 -12.97
N LEU A 108 5.49 1.71 -12.85
CA LEU A 108 4.71 2.59 -13.73
C LEU A 108 5.20 2.50 -15.18
N GLU A 109 6.52 2.46 -15.42
CA GLU A 109 7.08 2.36 -16.78
C GLU A 109 6.75 1.02 -17.42
N VAL A 110 6.90 -0.08 -16.68
CA VAL A 110 6.55 -1.41 -17.20
C VAL A 110 5.04 -1.49 -17.47
N ALA A 111 4.22 -1.04 -16.52
CA ALA A 111 2.76 -1.03 -16.68
C ALA A 111 2.33 -0.16 -17.88
N ARG A 112 2.97 0.99 -18.08
CA ARG A 112 2.69 1.88 -19.22
C ARG A 112 3.02 1.22 -20.57
N LYS A 113 4.20 0.60 -20.66
CA LYS A 113 4.62 -0.12 -21.88
C LYS A 113 3.66 -1.26 -22.19
N TYR A 114 3.35 -2.07 -21.18
CA TYR A 114 2.40 -3.19 -21.29
C TYR A 114 1.01 -2.68 -21.73
N TRP A 115 0.46 -1.70 -21.01
CA TRP A 115 -0.87 -1.13 -21.29
C TRP A 115 -0.94 -0.54 -22.71
N SER A 116 0.11 0.14 -23.16
CA SER A 116 0.15 0.75 -24.50
C SER A 116 0.06 -0.30 -25.62
N ALA A 117 0.54 -1.51 -25.35
CA ALA A 117 0.53 -2.61 -26.32
C ALA A 117 -0.77 -3.44 -26.31
N LEU A 118 -1.68 -3.18 -25.34
CA LEU A 118 -2.95 -3.89 -25.24
C LEU A 118 -3.92 -3.50 -26.35
N GLY A 119 -4.77 -4.44 -26.77
CA GLY A 119 -5.92 -4.15 -27.62
C GLY A 119 -6.96 -3.29 -26.86
N GLU A 120 -7.77 -2.56 -27.62
CA GLU A 120 -8.67 -1.52 -27.10
C GLU A 120 -9.54 -1.97 -25.90
N ASP A 121 -10.13 -3.16 -25.97
CA ASP A 121 -11.00 -3.64 -24.89
C ASP A 121 -10.24 -3.83 -23.58
N LYS A 122 -9.09 -4.47 -23.62
CA LYS A 122 -8.24 -4.67 -22.44
C LYS A 122 -7.66 -3.36 -21.93
N LYS A 123 -7.27 -2.50 -22.86
CA LYS A 123 -6.70 -1.18 -22.56
C LYS A 123 -7.70 -0.30 -21.79
N ASN A 124 -8.96 -0.30 -22.22
CA ASN A 124 -10.02 0.49 -21.57
C ASN A 124 -10.37 -0.03 -20.17
N ASN A 125 -10.23 -1.33 -19.96
CA ASN A 125 -10.53 -1.97 -18.67
C ASN A 125 -9.37 -2.02 -17.69
N PHE A 126 -8.13 -1.85 -18.15
CA PHE A 126 -6.92 -1.89 -17.30
C PHE A 126 -6.96 -0.79 -16.24
N ARG A 127 -6.53 -1.12 -15.02
CA ARG A 127 -6.39 -0.12 -13.95
C ARG A 127 -5.07 -0.35 -13.18
N PHE A 128 -4.38 0.75 -12.90
CA PHE A 128 -3.22 0.78 -12.01
C PHE A 128 -3.64 1.48 -10.71
N HIS A 129 -3.83 0.70 -9.65
CA HIS A 129 -4.27 1.21 -8.34
C HIS A 129 -3.08 1.32 -7.41
N HIS A 130 -2.71 2.53 -7.04
CA HIS A 130 -1.63 2.85 -6.09
C HIS A 130 -2.22 3.10 -4.71
N ILE A 131 -1.74 2.36 -3.72
CA ILE A 131 -2.19 2.50 -2.34
C ILE A 131 -1.20 3.39 -1.59
N SER A 132 -1.67 4.58 -1.19
CA SER A 132 -0.91 5.58 -0.45
C SER A 132 -1.40 5.67 1.00
N THR A 133 -1.07 6.74 1.67
CA THR A 133 -1.31 6.97 3.10
C THR A 133 -1.84 8.38 3.32
N ASP A 134 -2.61 8.58 4.37
CA ASP A 134 -3.03 9.91 4.82
C ASP A 134 -1.85 10.75 5.34
N GLU A 135 -0.73 10.13 5.71
CA GLU A 135 0.48 10.85 6.16
C GLU A 135 1.05 11.82 5.10
N VAL A 136 0.66 11.67 3.83
CA VAL A 136 1.07 12.62 2.77
C VAL A 136 0.47 14.01 3.00
N TYR A 137 -0.62 14.11 3.75
CA TYR A 137 -1.30 15.38 4.05
C TYR A 137 -0.70 16.13 5.26
N GLY A 138 0.19 15.46 6.02
CA GLY A 138 0.78 16.02 7.22
C GLY A 138 -0.10 15.84 8.45
N ASP A 139 0.03 16.76 9.39
CA ASP A 139 -0.65 16.65 10.68
C ASP A 139 -1.99 17.41 10.69
N LEU A 140 -2.99 16.85 11.34
CA LEU A 140 -4.22 17.58 11.68
C LEU A 140 -3.96 18.40 12.96
N PRO A 141 -4.61 19.55 13.11
CA PRO A 141 -4.46 20.34 14.34
C PRO A 141 -4.96 19.54 15.54
N HIS A 142 -4.27 19.68 16.67
CA HIS A 142 -4.67 19.04 17.91
C HIS A 142 -6.03 19.60 18.38
N PRO A 143 -6.90 18.77 19.00
CA PRO A 143 -8.19 19.27 19.50
C PRO A 143 -8.09 20.53 20.38
N ASP A 144 -7.02 20.67 21.16
CA ASP A 144 -6.80 21.82 22.03
C ASP A 144 -6.40 23.10 21.26
N GLU A 145 -6.03 22.96 19.99
CA GLU A 145 -5.62 24.08 19.11
C GLU A 145 -6.79 24.65 18.29
N VAL A 146 -7.95 23.98 18.35
CA VAL A 146 -9.12 24.38 17.54
C VAL A 146 -10.18 25.00 18.44
N GLU A 147 -10.44 26.29 18.24
CA GLU A 147 -11.58 26.97 18.92
C GLU A 147 -12.88 26.30 18.44
N ASN A 148 -13.70 25.85 19.38
CA ASN A 148 -14.97 25.14 19.10
C ASN A 148 -14.76 23.73 18.46
N SER A 149 -14.25 22.80 19.25
CA SER A 149 -13.88 21.42 18.87
C SER A 149 -15.05 20.49 18.51
N ILE A 150 -16.20 21.02 18.05
CA ILE A 150 -17.37 20.18 17.70
C ILE A 150 -17.09 19.34 16.46
N MET A 151 -16.27 19.83 15.53
CA MET A 151 -15.85 19.06 14.33
C MET A 151 -14.40 19.38 13.98
N LEU A 152 -13.51 18.43 14.23
CA LEU A 152 -12.13 18.52 13.76
C LEU A 152 -12.08 18.43 12.23
N PRO A 153 -11.18 19.15 11.57
CA PRO A 153 -11.04 19.05 10.12
C PRO A 153 -10.66 17.64 9.69
N LEU A 154 -11.12 17.23 8.53
CA LEU A 154 -10.80 15.95 7.92
C LEU A 154 -9.96 16.16 6.65
N PHE A 155 -9.10 15.21 6.33
CA PHE A 155 -8.44 15.18 5.03
C PHE A 155 -9.49 14.91 3.93
N THR A 156 -9.36 15.62 2.82
CA THR A 156 -10.20 15.46 1.64
C THR A 156 -9.30 15.34 0.41
N GLU A 157 -9.90 15.05 -0.74
CA GLU A 157 -9.17 14.95 -2.01
C GLU A 157 -8.56 16.29 -2.46
N THR A 158 -8.97 17.40 -1.85
CA THR A 158 -8.44 18.74 -2.13
C THR A 158 -7.44 19.23 -1.09
N THR A 159 -7.21 18.45 -0.03
CA THR A 159 -6.21 18.81 1.00
C THR A 159 -4.82 18.83 0.37
N ALA A 160 -4.06 19.90 0.62
CA ALA A 160 -2.70 20.03 0.11
C ALA A 160 -1.77 19.01 0.80
N TYR A 161 -0.84 18.45 0.04
CA TYR A 161 0.19 17.57 0.59
C TYR A 161 1.19 18.37 1.43
N ALA A 162 1.49 17.88 2.62
CA ALA A 162 2.43 18.50 3.56
C ALA A 162 3.21 17.42 4.35
N PRO A 163 3.88 16.48 3.66
CA PRO A 163 4.53 15.36 4.35
C PRO A 163 5.66 15.83 5.28
N SER A 164 5.75 15.23 6.48
CA SER A 164 6.67 15.67 7.53
C SER A 164 7.76 14.65 7.88
N SER A 165 7.79 13.47 7.23
CA SER A 165 8.81 12.44 7.48
C SER A 165 9.42 11.97 6.15
N PRO A 166 10.62 11.34 6.15
CA PRO A 166 11.14 10.73 4.91
C PRO A 166 10.20 9.69 4.32
N TYR A 167 9.50 8.91 5.14
CA TYR A 167 8.46 7.98 4.69
C TYR A 167 7.34 8.71 3.95
N SER A 168 6.68 9.67 4.63
CA SER A 168 5.54 10.38 4.03
C SER A 168 5.96 11.18 2.79
N ALA A 169 7.17 11.75 2.78
CA ALA A 169 7.73 12.44 1.61
C ALA A 169 7.93 11.48 0.44
N SER A 170 8.42 10.25 0.70
CA SER A 170 8.59 9.24 -0.35
C SER A 170 7.23 8.78 -0.92
N LYS A 171 6.21 8.65 -0.07
CA LYS A 171 4.85 8.29 -0.51
C LYS A 171 4.22 9.44 -1.32
N ALA A 172 4.35 10.69 -0.84
CA ALA A 172 3.88 11.86 -1.60
C ALA A 172 4.55 11.95 -2.98
N SER A 173 5.85 11.64 -3.05
CA SER A 173 6.59 11.59 -4.31
C SER A 173 6.03 10.54 -5.25
N SER A 174 5.77 9.33 -4.76
CA SER A 174 5.18 8.26 -5.57
C SER A 174 3.77 8.61 -6.05
N ASP A 175 2.94 9.25 -5.20
CA ASP A 175 1.61 9.74 -5.61
C ASP A 175 1.72 10.72 -6.78
N HIS A 176 2.68 11.65 -6.70
CA HIS A 176 2.93 12.62 -7.79
C HIS A 176 3.40 11.93 -9.07
N LEU A 177 4.22 10.86 -8.97
CA LEU A 177 4.61 10.06 -10.14
C LEU A 177 3.38 9.41 -10.77
N VAL A 178 2.54 8.75 -9.97
CA VAL A 178 1.31 8.09 -10.46
C VAL A 178 0.41 9.11 -11.18
N ARG A 179 0.20 10.28 -10.56
CA ARG A 179 -0.57 11.37 -11.15
C ARG A 179 0.05 11.86 -12.47
N ALA A 180 1.38 11.99 -12.52
CA ALA A 180 2.10 12.43 -13.71
C ALA A 180 1.93 11.43 -14.86
N TRP A 181 2.04 10.10 -14.58
CA TRP A 181 1.83 9.07 -15.59
C TRP A 181 0.43 9.09 -16.17
N ARG A 182 -0.58 9.34 -15.34
CA ARG A 182 -1.96 9.54 -15.82
C ARG A 182 -2.06 10.76 -16.74
N ARG A 183 -1.52 11.90 -16.30
CA ARG A 183 -1.68 13.19 -17.01
C ARG A 183 -0.86 13.23 -18.31
N THR A 184 0.33 12.66 -18.30
CA THR A 184 1.26 12.73 -19.43
C THR A 184 1.01 11.64 -20.47
N TYR A 185 0.79 10.41 -20.00
CA TYR A 185 0.73 9.24 -20.88
C TYR A 185 -0.67 8.62 -20.99
N GLY A 186 -1.63 9.06 -20.18
CA GLY A 186 -2.97 8.53 -20.19
C GLY A 186 -3.15 7.21 -19.46
N LEU A 187 -2.13 6.71 -18.75
CA LEU A 187 -2.24 5.45 -18.01
C LEU A 187 -3.41 5.55 -17.00
N PRO A 188 -4.39 4.62 -17.04
CA PRO A 188 -5.56 4.73 -16.15
C PRO A 188 -5.20 4.35 -14.72
N THR A 189 -4.89 5.37 -13.91
CA THR A 189 -4.46 5.19 -12.52
C THR A 189 -5.53 5.61 -11.52
N ILE A 190 -5.52 4.95 -10.36
CA ILE A 190 -6.30 5.29 -9.17
C ILE A 190 -5.28 5.45 -8.02
N VAL A 191 -5.48 6.46 -7.17
CA VAL A 191 -4.71 6.63 -5.93
C VAL A 191 -5.70 6.64 -4.78
N THR A 192 -5.43 5.83 -3.76
CA THR A 192 -6.21 5.84 -2.51
C THR A 192 -5.27 6.10 -1.33
N ASN A 193 -5.68 6.99 -0.44
CA ASN A 193 -4.91 7.35 0.76
C ASN A 193 -5.61 6.73 1.97
N CYS A 194 -5.07 5.62 2.48
CA CYS A 194 -5.66 4.96 3.63
C CYS A 194 -5.10 5.54 4.93
N SER A 195 -5.95 5.65 5.94
CA SER A 195 -5.53 5.94 7.30
C SER A 195 -4.93 4.69 7.96
N ASN A 196 -4.53 4.79 9.22
CA ASN A 196 -3.92 3.66 9.94
C ASN A 196 -4.85 2.45 9.99
N ASN A 197 -4.30 1.30 9.62
CA ASN A 197 -4.99 0.02 9.58
C ASN A 197 -4.59 -0.85 10.77
N TYR A 198 -5.49 -1.72 11.20
CA TYR A 198 -5.20 -2.74 12.21
C TYR A 198 -5.94 -4.04 11.89
N GLY A 199 -5.42 -5.15 12.37
CA GLY A 199 -6.04 -6.44 12.10
C GLY A 199 -5.06 -7.62 12.24
N PRO A 200 -5.51 -8.83 11.88
CA PRO A 200 -4.64 -10.02 11.92
C PRO A 200 -3.39 -9.87 11.06
N TYR A 201 -2.29 -10.43 11.56
CA TYR A 201 -0.96 -10.42 10.92
C TYR A 201 -0.30 -9.04 10.87
N HIS A 202 -0.77 -8.07 11.69
CA HIS A 202 -0.12 -6.76 11.82
C HIS A 202 1.28 -6.96 12.43
N PHE A 203 2.31 -6.37 11.82
CA PHE A 203 3.71 -6.59 12.24
C PHE A 203 3.94 -6.09 13.67
N PRO A 204 4.67 -6.86 14.51
CA PRO A 204 4.77 -6.59 15.97
C PRO A 204 5.38 -5.24 16.38
N GLU A 205 6.13 -4.57 15.51
CA GLU A 205 6.70 -3.25 15.82
C GLU A 205 5.66 -2.10 15.77
N LYS A 206 4.47 -2.36 15.22
CA LYS A 206 3.41 -1.34 15.13
C LYS A 206 2.64 -1.25 16.45
N LEU A 207 2.00 -0.09 16.70
CA LEU A 207 1.45 0.29 18.00
C LEU A 207 0.54 -0.79 18.62
N ILE A 208 -0.49 -1.23 17.90
CA ILE A 208 -1.50 -2.15 18.48
C ILE A 208 -0.87 -3.51 18.86
N PRO A 209 -0.19 -4.23 17.94
CA PRO A 209 0.42 -5.50 18.35
C PRO A 209 1.52 -5.33 19.39
N LEU A 210 2.28 -4.21 19.35
CA LEU A 210 3.29 -3.94 20.37
C LEU A 210 2.66 -3.76 21.76
N VAL A 211 1.55 -3.03 21.86
CA VAL A 211 0.79 -2.86 23.11
C VAL A 211 0.30 -4.22 23.63
N ILE A 212 -0.24 -5.06 22.74
CA ILE A 212 -0.73 -6.40 23.10
C ILE A 212 0.43 -7.24 23.67
N LEU A 213 1.56 -7.29 22.95
CA LEU A 213 2.74 -8.05 23.38
C LEU A 213 3.27 -7.56 24.73
N ASN A 214 3.41 -6.25 24.92
CA ASN A 214 3.86 -5.66 26.17
C ASN A 214 2.90 -6.00 27.32
N ALA A 215 1.59 -5.96 27.07
CA ALA A 215 0.60 -6.33 28.08
C ALA A 215 0.73 -7.78 28.49
N LEU A 216 0.90 -8.68 27.54
CA LEU A 216 1.08 -10.12 27.81
C LEU A 216 2.36 -10.41 28.60
N GLU A 217 3.41 -9.60 28.41
CA GLU A 217 4.68 -9.71 29.10
C GLU A 217 4.71 -8.93 30.43
N GLY A 218 3.65 -8.25 30.83
CA GLY A 218 3.58 -7.45 32.03
C GLY A 218 4.44 -6.18 32.01
N LYS A 219 4.73 -5.65 30.87
CA LYS A 219 5.57 -4.45 30.70
C LYS A 219 4.76 -3.14 30.71
N UNK A 220 5.17 -2.27 31.21
CA UNK A 220 4.49 -1.13 31.30
C UNK A 220 4.35 -0.50 29.99
N PHE A 221 3.50 0.31 30.10
CA PHE A 221 3.14 1.07 28.90
C PHE A 221 3.68 2.50 28.87
N ALA A 222 4.52 2.87 29.81
CA ALA A 222 4.81 4.27 30.18
C ALA A 222 5.29 5.20 29.05
N ASN A 223 5.82 4.67 27.96
CA ASN A 223 6.46 5.50 26.92
C ASN A 223 5.70 5.57 25.59
N LEU A 224 4.54 4.90 25.46
CA LEU A 224 3.81 4.86 24.20
C LEU A 224 2.87 6.07 23.99
N TRP A 225 2.52 6.77 25.08
CA TRP A 225 1.59 7.91 25.02
C TRP A 225 2.25 9.26 24.80
N GLN A 226 3.60 9.33 24.81
CA GLN A 226 4.30 10.61 24.65
C GLN A 226 4.50 11.05 23.20
N ARG A 227 4.14 10.18 22.25
CA ARG A 227 4.15 10.54 20.82
C ARG A 227 2.68 10.79 20.40
N GLY A 228 2.26 12.04 20.56
CA GLY A 228 0.91 12.44 20.18
C GLY A 228 0.69 12.29 18.67
N SER A 229 0.22 11.13 18.28
CA SER A 229 -0.33 10.97 16.94
C SER A 229 -1.81 10.66 17.07
N ASP A 230 -2.63 11.57 16.61
CA ASP A 230 -4.08 11.41 16.54
C ASP A 230 -4.39 10.47 15.34
N SER A 231 -3.93 9.23 15.47
CA SER A 231 -4.04 8.26 14.37
C SER A 231 -5.43 7.61 14.36
N ARG A 232 -6.23 7.93 13.36
CA ARG A 232 -7.51 7.26 13.13
C ARG A 232 -7.24 5.87 12.55
N LEU A 233 -7.63 4.85 13.31
CA LEU A 233 -7.41 3.45 12.95
C LEU A 233 -8.61 2.88 12.19
N ALA A 234 -8.36 2.28 11.04
CA ALA A 234 -9.38 1.56 10.27
C ALA A 234 -9.09 0.06 10.28
N ILE A 235 -10.13 -0.74 10.43
CA ILE A 235 -9.98 -2.20 10.37
C ILE A 235 -9.59 -2.61 8.95
N CYS A 236 -8.51 -3.37 8.84
CA CYS A 236 -7.95 -3.77 7.55
C CYS A 236 -8.98 -4.44 6.62
N ARG A 237 -9.95 -5.18 7.18
CA ARG A 237 -11.03 -5.80 6.37
C ARG A 237 -11.88 -4.78 5.62
N ARG A 238 -12.16 -3.60 6.23
CA ARG A 238 -12.92 -2.53 5.58
C ARG A 238 -12.12 -1.85 4.47
N SER A 239 -10.82 -1.67 4.69
CA SER A 239 -9.93 -1.10 3.66
C SER A 239 -9.86 -1.99 2.42
N CYS A 240 -9.80 -3.32 2.62
CA CYS A 240 -9.77 -4.29 1.52
C CYS A 240 -11.05 -4.26 0.67
N SER A 241 -12.23 -4.17 1.33
CA SER A 241 -13.50 -4.15 0.59
C SER A 241 -13.67 -2.86 -0.25
N ARG A 242 -13.16 -1.72 0.25
CA ARG A 242 -13.20 -0.45 -0.51
C ARG A 242 -12.19 -0.43 -1.65
N ALA A 243 -11.01 -1.05 -1.48
CA ALA A 243 -9.98 -1.11 -2.51
C ALA A 243 -10.42 -1.96 -3.73
N SER A 244 -11.26 -2.97 -3.51
CA SER A 244 -11.73 -3.85 -4.59
C SER A 244 -12.91 -3.29 -5.40
N TYR A 245 -13.54 -2.19 -4.98
CA TYR A 245 -14.72 -1.61 -5.65
C TYR A 245 -14.48 -0.25 -6.31
N GLY A 246 -13.25 0.10 -6.62
CA GLY A 246 -12.92 1.36 -7.29
C GLY A 246 -13.17 1.33 -8.80
N SER A 247 -14.37 0.90 -9.22
CA SER A 247 -14.76 0.89 -10.64
C SER A 247 -16.09 1.63 -10.83
N ASP A 248 -16.06 2.95 -10.66
CA ASP A 248 -17.07 3.86 -11.18
C ASP A 248 -16.43 5.16 -11.64
#